data_a323eefcef5bff39c7b4ebc4fab56b38
#
_entry.id   a323eefcef5bff39c7b4ebc4fab56b38
#
_cell.length_a   1.000
_cell.length_b   1.000
_cell.length_c   1.000
_cell.angle_alpha   90.00
_cell.angle_beta   90.00
_cell.angle_gamma   90.00
#
_symmetry.space_group_name_H-M   'P 1'
#
loop_
_entity.id
_entity.type
_entity.pdbx_description
1 polymer ?
#
loop_
_entity_poly.entity_id
_entity_poly.type
_entity_poly.pdbx_seq_one_letter_code
_entity_poly.pdbx_strand_id
1 'polypeptide(L)'
;SRGKIIHPCGSGKSLTGYWVSQRLRAKTILIAVPSLALVRQTLGSWTREAVANGIDMDWIAVCSDGDVKNSDDPSMQKVDLGIEVDTDPQVVADFLKKPSKGSKVLITTYQSGRVVSQGLKKVGLTFDLGIYDEAHKTVGQKDKVFAHLLYDENVKVKNRVFMTATEREFRGNSDEYLSMDDPNIYGTII
;
A
#
# COMPACT_ATOMS: atom_id res chain seq x y z
N SER A 1 -10.11 2.95 11.70
CA SER A 1 -9.72 4.36 11.75
C SER A 1 -8.94 4.76 10.48
N ARG A 2 -8.83 6.07 10.24
CA ARG A 2 -8.14 6.67 9.11
C ARG A 2 -7.38 7.90 9.58
N GLY A 3 -6.17 8.15 9.04
CA GLY A 3 -5.39 9.34 9.36
C GLY A 3 -4.36 9.66 8.28
N LYS A 4 -3.96 10.95 8.23
CA LYS A 4 -2.98 11.46 7.26
C LYS A 4 -1.67 11.81 7.96
N ILE A 5 -0.55 11.49 7.32
CA ILE A 5 0.80 11.93 7.69
C ILE A 5 1.34 12.76 6.52
N ILE A 6 1.60 14.04 6.78
CA ILE A 6 2.13 14.95 5.78
C ILE A 6 3.60 15.19 6.11
N HIS A 7 4.46 14.62 5.27
CA HIS A 7 5.91 14.67 5.44
C HIS A 7 6.59 15.06 4.14
N PRO A 8 7.57 15.96 4.14
CA PRO A 8 8.34 16.33 2.95
C PRO A 8 8.98 15.12 2.26
N CYS A 9 9.29 15.24 0.98
CA CYS A 9 10.06 14.23 0.26
C CYS A 9 11.42 14.02 0.93
N GLY A 10 11.87 12.77 1.03
CA GLY A 10 13.15 12.43 1.65
C GLY A 10 13.18 12.45 3.19
N SER A 11 12.10 12.81 3.88
CA SER A 11 12.01 12.87 5.35
C SER A 11 11.85 11.52 6.06
N GLY A 12 11.94 10.40 5.35
CA GLY A 12 11.82 9.08 5.93
C GLY A 12 10.39 8.53 6.05
N LYS A 13 9.44 8.97 5.21
CA LYS A 13 8.05 8.48 5.20
C LYS A 13 7.92 6.96 5.31
N SER A 14 8.72 6.22 4.53
CA SER A 14 8.70 4.75 4.54
C SER A 14 9.04 4.18 5.93
N LEU A 15 10.04 4.75 6.62
CA LEU A 15 10.40 4.36 7.97
C LEU A 15 9.34 4.76 9.00
N THR A 16 8.71 5.92 8.82
CA THR A 16 7.56 6.32 9.65
C THR A 16 6.46 5.27 9.56
N GLY A 17 6.12 4.81 8.35
CA GLY A 17 5.16 3.71 8.16
C GLY A 17 5.58 2.42 8.88
N TYR A 18 6.85 2.05 8.82
CA TYR A 18 7.39 0.90 9.55
C TYR A 18 7.18 1.05 11.06
N TRP A 19 7.58 2.18 11.65
CA TRP A 19 7.44 2.39 13.09
C TRP A 19 5.99 2.50 13.56
N VAL A 20 5.10 3.04 12.73
CA VAL A 20 3.64 3.00 12.98
C VAL A 20 3.16 1.54 13.04
N SER A 21 3.61 0.67 12.13
CA SER A 21 3.24 -0.74 12.16
C SER A 21 3.69 -1.45 13.43
N GLN A 22 4.91 -1.15 13.90
CA GLN A 22 5.46 -1.71 15.15
C GLN A 22 4.68 -1.19 16.38
N ARG A 23 4.39 0.11 16.41
CA ARG A 23 3.65 0.73 17.51
C ARG A 23 2.23 0.17 17.64
N LEU A 24 1.57 -0.09 16.52
CA LEU A 24 0.26 -0.71 16.46
C LEU A 24 0.29 -2.24 16.63
N ARG A 25 1.48 -2.84 16.69
CA ARG A 25 1.67 -4.31 16.73
C ARG A 25 0.89 -5.00 15.61
N ALA A 26 0.88 -4.39 14.41
CA ALA A 26 0.15 -4.90 13.26
C ALA A 26 0.75 -6.23 12.78
N LYS A 27 -0.09 -7.26 12.67
CA LYS A 27 0.32 -8.59 12.18
C LYS A 27 0.13 -8.74 10.68
N THR A 28 -0.83 -8.03 10.11
CA THR A 28 -1.13 -8.06 8.69
C THR A 28 -1.14 -6.63 8.16
N ILE A 29 -0.25 -6.35 7.22
CA ILE A 29 0.03 -4.99 6.74
C ILE A 29 -0.10 -4.96 5.22
N LEU A 30 -0.90 -4.03 4.71
CA LEU A 30 -0.97 -3.68 3.30
C LEU A 30 -0.20 -2.39 3.06
N ILE A 31 0.68 -2.37 2.07
CA ILE A 31 1.37 -1.15 1.63
C ILE A 31 1.04 -0.92 0.16
N ALA A 32 0.45 0.23 -0.15
CA ALA A 32 0.16 0.65 -1.51
C ALA A 32 1.06 1.82 -1.92
N VAL A 33 1.74 1.67 -3.04
CA VAL A 33 2.67 2.66 -3.60
C VAL A 33 2.35 2.93 -5.08
N PRO A 34 2.76 4.06 -5.66
CA PRO A 34 2.39 4.39 -7.04
C PRO A 34 3.28 3.73 -8.11
N SER A 35 4.42 3.16 -7.77
CA SER A 35 5.36 2.61 -8.78
C SER A 35 6.16 1.43 -8.27
N LEU A 36 6.69 0.63 -9.20
CA LEU A 36 7.57 -0.51 -8.91
C LEU A 36 8.88 -0.09 -8.21
N ALA A 37 9.43 1.06 -8.58
CA ALA A 37 10.62 1.60 -7.92
C ALA A 37 10.38 1.82 -6.42
N LEU A 38 9.19 2.34 -6.06
CA LEU A 38 8.80 2.53 -4.66
C LEU A 38 8.48 1.21 -3.95
N VAL A 39 7.98 0.19 -4.64
CA VAL A 39 7.87 -1.17 -4.08
C VAL A 39 9.23 -1.65 -3.59
N ARG A 40 10.24 -1.62 -4.47
CA ARG A 40 11.61 -2.03 -4.14
C ARG A 40 12.22 -1.20 -3.01
N GLN A 41 12.10 0.12 -3.09
CA GLN A 41 12.67 1.04 -2.09
C GLN A 41 12.05 0.81 -0.71
N THR A 42 10.73 0.73 -0.63
CA THR A 42 9.99 0.55 0.62
C THR A 42 10.29 -0.81 1.23
N LEU A 43 10.22 -1.88 0.43
CA LEU A 43 10.52 -3.23 0.88
C LEU A 43 11.95 -3.36 1.39
N GLY A 44 12.94 -2.80 0.65
CA GLY A 44 14.34 -2.80 1.08
C GLY A 44 14.56 -2.05 2.39
N SER A 45 13.88 -0.91 2.60
CA SER A 45 13.95 -0.16 3.85
C SER A 45 13.34 -0.94 5.02
N TRP A 46 12.15 -1.52 4.82
CA TRP A 46 11.46 -2.30 5.85
C TRP A 46 12.19 -3.57 6.23
N THR A 47 12.76 -4.28 5.26
CA THR A 47 13.55 -5.50 5.52
C THR A 47 14.81 -5.19 6.32
N ARG A 48 15.53 -4.10 5.98
CA ARG A 48 16.71 -3.67 6.76
C ARG A 48 16.36 -3.35 8.21
N GLU A 49 15.25 -2.62 8.43
CA GLU A 49 14.79 -2.29 9.79
C GLU A 49 14.35 -3.53 10.56
N ALA A 50 13.60 -4.44 9.93
CA ALA A 50 13.19 -5.69 10.55
C ALA A 50 14.39 -6.53 11.00
N VAL A 51 15.37 -6.72 10.12
CA VAL A 51 16.62 -7.43 10.42
C VAL A 51 17.40 -6.75 11.56
N ALA A 52 17.57 -5.42 11.48
CA ALA A 52 18.31 -4.65 12.49
C ALA A 52 17.66 -4.74 13.88
N ASN A 53 16.34 -4.92 13.95
CA ASN A 53 15.60 -5.03 15.21
C ASN A 53 15.26 -6.47 15.60
N GLY A 54 15.74 -7.50 14.87
CA GLY A 54 15.45 -8.90 15.14
C GLY A 54 13.97 -9.26 15.01
N ILE A 55 13.25 -8.60 14.11
CA ILE A 55 11.81 -8.79 13.92
C ILE A 55 11.57 -9.69 12.70
N ASP A 56 10.85 -10.78 12.90
CA ASP A 56 10.42 -11.66 11.81
C ASP A 56 9.36 -10.94 10.96
N MET A 57 9.59 -10.93 9.66
CA MET A 57 8.69 -10.30 8.67
C MET A 57 8.63 -11.13 7.40
N ASP A 58 7.48 -11.70 7.11
CA ASP A 58 7.19 -12.32 5.82
C ASP A 58 6.60 -11.27 4.87
N TRP A 59 6.96 -11.31 3.60
CA TRP A 59 6.44 -10.35 2.63
C TRP A 59 6.13 -10.96 1.26
N ILE A 60 5.25 -10.31 0.53
CA ILE A 60 4.95 -10.55 -0.88
C ILE A 60 4.81 -9.22 -1.61
N ALA A 61 5.35 -9.15 -2.82
CA ALA A 61 5.15 -8.02 -3.72
C ALA A 61 4.16 -8.39 -4.82
N VAL A 62 3.09 -7.60 -4.97
CA VAL A 62 2.01 -7.84 -5.94
C VAL A 62 1.97 -6.70 -6.94
N CYS A 63 2.30 -7.01 -8.20
CA CYS A 63 2.33 -6.03 -9.28
C CYS A 63 1.74 -6.63 -10.55
N SER A 64 0.96 -5.89 -11.32
CA SER A 64 0.39 -6.33 -12.58
C SER A 64 1.34 -6.11 -13.77
N ASP A 65 1.10 -6.83 -14.88
CA ASP A 65 1.88 -6.63 -16.09
C ASP A 65 1.69 -5.24 -16.71
N GLY A 66 0.56 -4.59 -16.42
CA GLY A 66 0.31 -3.20 -16.80
C GLY A 66 1.23 -2.19 -16.09
N ASP A 67 1.70 -2.51 -14.88
CA ASP A 67 2.64 -1.65 -14.14
C ASP A 67 4.01 -1.59 -14.81
N VAL A 68 4.41 -2.70 -15.46
CA VAL A 68 5.69 -2.80 -16.19
C VAL A 68 5.65 -2.00 -17.48
N LYS A 69 4.48 -1.96 -18.17
CA LYS A 69 4.33 -1.25 -19.44
C LYS A 69 4.15 0.27 -19.29
N ASN A 70 3.63 0.71 -18.14
CA ASN A 70 3.32 2.11 -17.85
C ASN A 70 4.26 2.74 -16.83
N SER A 71 5.42 2.11 -16.54
CA SER A 71 6.43 2.74 -15.70
C SER A 71 6.98 3.98 -16.40
N ASP A 72 7.03 5.11 -15.72
CA ASP A 72 7.68 6.34 -16.20
C ASP A 72 9.19 6.13 -16.47
N ASP A 73 9.72 4.97 -16.12
CA ASP A 73 11.08 4.52 -16.41
C ASP A 73 11.03 3.27 -17.30
N PRO A 74 11.23 3.41 -18.63
CA PRO A 74 11.21 2.30 -19.59
C PRO A 74 12.29 1.22 -19.34
N SER A 75 13.28 1.50 -18.48
CA SER A 75 14.36 0.59 -18.15
C SER A 75 14.05 -0.41 -17.05
N MET A 76 12.96 -0.24 -16.28
CA MET A 76 12.58 -1.14 -15.19
C MET A 76 11.66 -2.25 -15.67
N GLN A 77 12.25 -3.38 -16.06
CA GLN A 77 11.53 -4.64 -16.22
C GLN A 77 11.41 -5.36 -14.86
N LYS A 78 10.45 -6.28 -14.71
CA LYS A 78 10.28 -7.10 -13.49
C LYS A 78 11.59 -7.76 -13.04
N VAL A 79 12.43 -8.17 -14.00
CA VAL A 79 13.73 -8.81 -13.76
C VAL A 79 14.73 -7.85 -13.09
N ASP A 80 14.65 -6.55 -13.37
CA ASP A 80 15.59 -5.54 -12.85
C ASP A 80 15.26 -5.13 -11.41
N LEU A 81 14.08 -5.48 -10.89
CA LEU A 81 13.67 -5.15 -9.51
C LEU A 81 14.49 -5.91 -8.46
N GLY A 82 15.09 -7.06 -8.81
CA GLY A 82 15.81 -7.93 -7.88
C GLY A 82 14.92 -8.47 -6.73
N ILE A 83 13.60 -8.40 -6.91
CA ILE A 83 12.58 -8.97 -6.02
C ILE A 83 11.57 -9.74 -6.86
N GLU A 84 11.08 -10.85 -6.31
CA GLU A 84 10.01 -11.63 -6.93
C GLU A 84 8.68 -10.88 -6.78
N VAL A 85 7.99 -10.67 -7.88
CA VAL A 85 6.66 -10.04 -7.91
C VAL A 85 5.64 -11.01 -8.50
N ASP A 86 4.45 -11.03 -7.92
CA ASP A 86 3.38 -11.92 -8.35
C ASP A 86 2.17 -11.15 -8.88
N THR A 87 1.45 -11.79 -9.80
CA THR A 87 0.22 -11.26 -10.42
C THR A 87 -0.98 -12.19 -10.23
N ASP A 88 -0.79 -13.33 -9.56
CA ASP A 88 -1.85 -14.31 -9.34
C ASP A 88 -2.57 -14.07 -8.01
N PRO A 89 -3.90 -13.81 -8.02
CA PRO A 89 -4.70 -13.73 -6.80
C PRO A 89 -4.64 -14.99 -5.91
N GLN A 90 -4.32 -16.16 -6.49
CA GLN A 90 -4.18 -17.38 -5.70
C GLN A 90 -2.93 -17.35 -4.81
N VAL A 91 -1.82 -16.88 -5.35
CA VAL A 91 -0.56 -16.72 -4.59
C VAL A 91 -0.75 -15.72 -3.45
N VAL A 92 -1.48 -14.62 -3.68
CA VAL A 92 -1.87 -13.68 -2.62
C VAL A 92 -2.66 -14.39 -1.52
N ALA A 93 -3.67 -15.20 -1.88
CA ALA A 93 -4.48 -15.93 -0.92
C ALA A 93 -3.64 -16.94 -0.12
N ASP A 94 -2.76 -17.68 -0.77
CA ASP A 94 -1.92 -18.70 -0.15
C ASP A 94 -0.89 -18.06 0.80
N PHE A 95 -0.27 -16.94 0.41
CA PHE A 95 0.60 -16.17 1.30
C PHE A 95 -0.14 -15.72 2.56
N LEU A 96 -1.35 -15.20 2.42
CA LEU A 96 -2.12 -14.70 3.56
C LEU A 96 -2.61 -15.82 4.49
N LYS A 97 -2.91 -17.02 3.98
CA LYS A 97 -3.29 -18.19 4.77
C LYS A 97 -2.11 -18.83 5.51
N LYS A 98 -0.90 -18.79 4.95
CA LYS A 98 0.28 -19.42 5.53
C LYS A 98 0.55 -18.85 6.92
N PRO A 99 0.83 -19.69 7.94
CA PRO A 99 1.25 -19.20 9.26
C PRO A 99 2.54 -18.37 9.18
N SER A 100 2.65 -17.34 10.01
CA SER A 100 3.86 -16.52 10.17
C SER A 100 4.23 -16.40 11.65
N LYS A 101 5.52 -16.36 11.95
CA LYS A 101 6.01 -16.05 13.30
C LYS A 101 5.95 -14.55 13.59
N GLY A 102 6.14 -13.74 12.56
CA GLY A 102 6.17 -12.29 12.66
C GLY A 102 4.98 -11.59 12.03
N SER A 103 5.21 -10.46 11.41
CA SER A 103 4.24 -9.73 10.62
C SER A 103 4.24 -10.20 9.16
N LYS A 104 3.08 -10.11 8.52
CA LYS A 104 2.93 -10.32 7.07
C LYS A 104 2.74 -8.98 6.38
N VAL A 105 3.60 -8.69 5.42
CA VAL A 105 3.56 -7.46 4.63
C VAL A 105 3.20 -7.80 3.18
N LEU A 106 2.09 -7.29 2.70
CA LEU A 106 1.74 -7.30 1.30
C LEU A 106 1.99 -5.90 0.74
N ILE A 107 2.97 -5.77 -0.14
CA ILE A 107 3.25 -4.51 -0.83
C ILE A 107 2.76 -4.59 -2.26
N THR A 108 2.09 -3.55 -2.73
CA THR A 108 1.49 -3.52 -4.07
C THR A 108 1.54 -2.12 -4.68
N THR A 109 1.46 -2.07 -6.01
CA THR A 109 1.15 -0.81 -6.68
C THR A 109 -0.35 -0.55 -6.61
N TYR A 110 -0.77 0.72 -6.70
CA TYR A 110 -2.20 1.06 -6.74
C TYR A 110 -2.93 0.38 -7.91
N GLN A 111 -2.27 0.26 -9.06
CA GLN A 111 -2.81 -0.38 -10.26
C GLN A 111 -3.17 -1.85 -10.03
N SER A 112 -2.39 -2.54 -9.19
CA SER A 112 -2.57 -3.96 -8.90
C SER A 112 -3.59 -4.25 -7.78
N GLY A 113 -4.27 -3.23 -7.30
CA GLY A 113 -5.25 -3.35 -6.22
C GLY A 113 -6.35 -4.38 -6.47
N ARG A 114 -6.73 -4.60 -7.73
CA ARG A 114 -7.73 -5.63 -8.11
C ARG A 114 -7.22 -7.05 -7.87
N VAL A 115 -5.94 -7.33 -8.12
CA VAL A 115 -5.32 -8.63 -7.85
C VAL A 115 -5.37 -8.90 -6.34
N VAL A 116 -5.01 -7.90 -5.53
CA VAL A 116 -5.06 -7.99 -4.07
C VAL A 116 -6.49 -8.27 -3.59
N SER A 117 -7.47 -7.51 -4.05
CA SER A 117 -8.87 -7.70 -3.63
C SER A 117 -9.44 -9.07 -4.05
N GLN A 118 -9.07 -9.59 -5.21
CA GLN A 118 -9.46 -10.94 -5.64
C GLN A 118 -8.85 -12.03 -4.75
N GLY A 119 -7.57 -11.89 -4.37
CA GLY A 119 -6.92 -12.80 -3.41
C GLY A 119 -7.59 -12.75 -2.04
N LEU A 120 -7.92 -11.56 -1.54
CA LEU A 120 -8.58 -11.36 -0.25
C LEU A 120 -9.98 -11.97 -0.18
N LYS A 121 -10.76 -11.92 -1.26
CA LYS A 121 -12.08 -12.57 -1.33
C LYS A 121 -12.02 -14.07 -1.04
N LYS A 122 -10.89 -14.73 -1.37
CA LYS A 122 -10.67 -16.17 -1.11
C LYS A 122 -10.31 -16.48 0.34
N VAL A 123 -9.90 -15.48 1.12
CA VAL A 123 -9.38 -15.65 2.50
C VAL A 123 -10.31 -15.04 3.53
N GLY A 124 -11.04 -13.98 3.19
CA GLY A 124 -11.89 -13.24 4.14
C GLY A 124 -11.10 -12.46 5.19
N LEU A 125 -9.82 -12.13 4.92
CA LEU A 125 -8.94 -11.45 5.85
C LEU A 125 -9.22 -9.94 5.91
N THR A 126 -9.05 -9.35 7.11
CA THR A 126 -9.00 -7.90 7.32
C THR A 126 -7.58 -7.52 7.74
N PHE A 127 -6.92 -6.62 7.02
CA PHE A 127 -5.61 -6.11 7.41
C PHE A 127 -5.69 -5.29 8.70
N ASP A 128 -4.69 -5.40 9.56
CA ASP A 128 -4.57 -4.58 10.76
C ASP A 128 -4.20 -3.13 10.41
N LEU A 129 -3.32 -2.98 9.40
CA LEU A 129 -2.82 -1.68 8.94
C LEU A 129 -2.74 -1.63 7.42
N GLY A 130 -3.20 -0.54 6.84
CA GLY A 130 -2.96 -0.16 5.45
C GLY A 130 -2.17 1.15 5.39
N ILE A 131 -1.07 1.14 4.67
CA ILE A 131 -0.23 2.30 4.42
C ILE A 131 -0.35 2.67 2.95
N TYR A 132 -0.74 3.88 2.68
CA TYR A 132 -0.98 4.42 1.35
C TYR A 132 0.03 5.54 1.09
N ASP A 133 1.16 5.19 0.46
CA ASP A 133 2.22 6.17 0.18
C ASP A 133 1.92 6.97 -1.09
N GLU A 134 2.37 8.22 -1.11
CA GLU A 134 2.04 9.21 -2.14
C GLU A 134 0.51 9.30 -2.39
N ALA A 135 -0.25 9.34 -1.30
CA ALA A 135 -1.71 9.25 -1.30
C ALA A 135 -2.39 10.34 -2.14
N HIS A 136 -1.74 11.47 -2.40
CA HIS A 136 -2.23 12.51 -3.30
C HIS A 136 -2.51 12.01 -4.72
N LYS A 137 -1.89 10.88 -5.14
CA LYS A 137 -2.14 10.26 -6.45
C LYS A 137 -3.49 9.54 -6.53
N THR A 138 -4.12 9.25 -5.40
CA THR A 138 -5.45 8.64 -5.34
C THR A 138 -6.58 9.66 -5.53
N VAL A 139 -6.27 10.95 -5.43
CA VAL A 139 -7.22 12.07 -5.61
C VAL A 139 -7.68 12.15 -7.06
N GLY A 140 -8.94 12.49 -7.27
CA GLY A 140 -9.60 12.59 -8.58
C GLY A 140 -10.82 11.69 -8.66
N GLN A 141 -11.21 11.23 -9.85
CA GLN A 141 -12.40 10.41 -10.06
C GLN A 141 -12.42 9.17 -9.15
N LYS A 142 -13.57 8.90 -8.53
CA LYS A 142 -13.75 7.80 -7.56
C LYS A 142 -13.57 6.40 -8.16
N ASP A 143 -13.86 6.23 -9.43
CA ASP A 143 -13.69 4.99 -10.19
C ASP A 143 -12.26 4.74 -10.67
N LYS A 144 -11.35 5.67 -10.38
CA LYS A 144 -9.94 5.56 -10.71
C LYS A 144 -9.32 4.30 -10.14
N VAL A 145 -8.51 3.63 -10.92
CA VAL A 145 -7.79 2.40 -10.50
C VAL A 145 -7.02 2.61 -9.20
N PHE A 146 -6.45 3.80 -8.99
CA PHE A 146 -5.72 4.18 -7.79
C PHE A 146 -6.61 4.28 -6.53
N ALA A 147 -7.90 4.51 -6.67
CA ALA A 147 -8.83 4.60 -5.55
C ALA A 147 -9.33 3.22 -5.07
N HIS A 148 -9.15 2.16 -5.85
CA HIS A 148 -9.69 0.83 -5.58
C HIS A 148 -9.40 0.29 -4.17
N LEU A 149 -8.18 0.48 -3.68
CA LEU A 149 -7.72 0.00 -2.37
C LEU A 149 -8.24 0.83 -1.17
N LEU A 150 -8.85 1.99 -1.41
CA LEU A 150 -9.33 2.89 -0.37
C LEU A 150 -10.68 2.44 0.22
N TYR A 151 -11.43 1.61 -0.51
CA TYR A 151 -12.78 1.21 -0.16
C TYR A 151 -12.81 -0.13 0.59
N ASP A 152 -13.58 -0.19 1.68
CA ASP A 152 -13.72 -1.39 2.51
C ASP A 152 -14.42 -2.55 1.79
N GLU A 153 -15.24 -2.26 0.80
CA GLU A 153 -15.88 -3.25 -0.07
C GLU A 153 -14.86 -4.05 -0.91
N ASN A 154 -13.72 -3.43 -1.24
CA ASN A 154 -12.65 -4.05 -1.99
C ASN A 154 -11.59 -4.69 -1.08
N VAL A 155 -11.16 -3.95 -0.05
CA VAL A 155 -10.11 -4.37 0.88
C VAL A 155 -10.43 -3.89 2.29
N LYS A 156 -10.74 -4.82 3.19
CA LYS A 156 -11.01 -4.48 4.60
C LYS A 156 -9.71 -4.20 5.35
N VAL A 157 -9.64 -3.03 5.98
CA VAL A 157 -8.47 -2.57 6.74
C VAL A 157 -8.94 -1.88 8.02
N LYS A 158 -8.41 -2.26 9.18
CA LYS A 158 -8.77 -1.67 10.47
C LYS A 158 -8.28 -0.22 10.61
N ASN A 159 -7.00 -0.01 10.29
CA ASN A 159 -6.34 1.29 10.41
C ASN A 159 -5.71 1.67 9.07
N ARG A 160 -6.06 2.83 8.53
CA ARG A 160 -5.47 3.36 7.29
C ARG A 160 -4.65 4.60 7.58
N VAL A 161 -3.43 4.61 7.06
CA VAL A 161 -2.50 5.74 7.14
C VAL A 161 -2.18 6.20 5.72
N PHE A 162 -2.54 7.42 5.42
CA PHE A 162 -2.29 8.06 4.13
C PHE A 162 -1.08 8.97 4.26
N MET A 163 -0.01 8.66 3.54
CA MET A 163 1.24 9.41 3.59
C MET A 163 1.44 10.19 2.31
N THR A 164 1.81 11.45 2.43
CA THR A 164 2.11 12.32 1.29
C THR A 164 3.05 13.44 1.67
N ALA A 165 3.73 14.03 0.68
CA ALA A 165 4.47 15.27 0.86
C ALA A 165 3.55 16.50 0.76
N THR A 166 2.46 16.40 0.00
CA THR A 166 1.53 17.50 -0.27
C THR A 166 0.10 16.99 -0.26
N GLU A 167 -0.78 17.68 0.45
CA GLU A 167 -2.22 17.44 0.30
C GLU A 167 -2.68 17.90 -1.07
N ARG A 168 -3.59 17.15 -1.64
CA ARG A 168 -4.25 17.51 -2.88
C ARG A 168 -5.74 17.64 -2.63
N GLU A 169 -6.23 18.85 -2.77
CA GLU A 169 -7.66 19.15 -2.68
C GLU A 169 -8.25 19.23 -4.08
N PHE A 170 -9.43 18.68 -4.25
CA PHE A 170 -10.18 18.79 -5.50
C PHE A 170 -11.44 19.65 -5.24
N ARG A 171 -11.53 20.77 -5.93
CA ARG A 171 -12.70 21.65 -5.86
C ARG A 171 -13.68 21.28 -6.98
N GLY A 172 -14.68 20.47 -6.67
CA GLY A 172 -15.68 20.00 -7.63
C GLY A 172 -16.79 19.22 -6.95
N ASN A 173 -17.56 18.44 -7.74
CA ASN A 173 -18.62 17.59 -7.21
C ASN A 173 -18.05 16.48 -6.34
N SER A 174 -18.28 16.52 -5.04
CA SER A 174 -17.81 15.53 -4.06
C SER A 174 -18.38 14.12 -4.29
N ASP A 175 -19.46 13.99 -5.05
CA ASP A 175 -20.08 12.70 -5.33
C ASP A 175 -19.28 11.88 -6.36
N GLU A 176 -18.55 12.57 -7.24
CA GLU A 176 -17.78 11.95 -8.34
C GLU A 176 -16.28 11.93 -8.09
N TYR A 177 -15.76 12.78 -7.20
CA TYR A 177 -14.33 12.97 -7.01
C TYR A 177 -13.89 12.75 -5.57
N LEU A 178 -12.68 12.21 -5.41
CA LEU A 178 -11.96 12.11 -4.13
C LEU A 178 -11.11 13.36 -3.92
N SER A 179 -11.14 13.87 -2.68
CA SER A 179 -10.29 14.97 -2.23
C SER A 179 -9.70 14.65 -0.87
N MET A 180 -8.44 15.03 -0.62
CA MET A 180 -7.76 14.68 0.63
C MET A 180 -8.30 15.44 1.85
N ASP A 181 -9.09 16.46 1.67
CA ASP A 181 -9.81 17.16 2.74
C ASP A 181 -11.06 16.43 3.21
N ASP A 182 -11.49 15.34 2.52
CA ASP A 182 -12.59 14.48 3.00
C ASP A 182 -12.11 13.56 4.15
N PRO A 183 -12.52 13.83 5.41
CA PRO A 183 -12.09 13.05 6.56
C PRO A 183 -12.69 11.64 6.58
N ASN A 184 -13.78 11.39 5.85
CA ASN A 184 -14.39 10.05 5.76
C ASN A 184 -13.54 9.10 4.93
N ILE A 185 -12.78 9.62 3.98
CA ILE A 185 -11.90 8.83 3.09
C ILE A 185 -10.47 8.81 3.62
N TYR A 186 -9.90 9.99 3.92
CA TYR A 186 -8.48 10.12 4.26
C TYR A 186 -8.22 10.33 5.77
N GLY A 187 -9.25 10.59 6.56
CA GLY A 187 -9.08 10.91 7.97
C GLY A 187 -8.54 12.32 8.20
N THR A 188 -8.12 12.57 9.44
CA THR A 188 -7.48 13.82 9.87
C THR A 188 -5.96 13.67 9.91
N ILE A 189 -5.22 14.79 10.00
CA ILE A 189 -3.77 14.78 10.22
C ILE A 189 -3.49 14.21 11.62
N ILE A 190 -2.53 13.30 11.72
CA ILE A 190 -2.08 12.63 12.94
C ILE A 190 -0.60 12.86 13.20
#